data_3b83678f794661a2d42ee158f5895483
#
_entry.id   3b83678f794661a2d42ee158f5895483
#
_cell.length_a   1.000
_cell.length_b   1.000
_cell.length_c   1.000
_cell.angle_alpha   90.00
_cell.angle_beta   90.00
_cell.angle_gamma   90.00
#
_symmetry.space_group_name_H-M   'P 1'
#
loop_
_entity.id
_entity.type
_entity.pdbx_description
1 polymer ?
#
loop_
_entity_poly.entity_id
_entity_poly.type
_entity_poly.pdbx_seq_one_letter_code
_entity_poly.pdbx_strand_id
1 'polypeptide(L)'
;MPSILFVATHRAGRNPSQRFRFEQYMDWLQGQGWRCELSHLVEASDDAFLYKPGHFAQKIRFVGRCISKRRRDLARAKDFDIVFISREALMTRSTFFERGLQKRGAKVVFDFDDSVWLSNVSDANRRWKWVKDPGKTSKLIALADRIFAGNAYLAEYAKRFNSAVHIVPTTIDTDEYTPRGARPDGPVC
;
A
#
# COMPACT_ATOMS: atom_id res chain seq x y z
N MET A 1 11.61 -14.13 -17.13
CA MET A 1 11.96 -13.79 -15.73
C MET A 1 10.70 -13.20 -15.11
N PRO A 2 10.11 -13.84 -14.09
CA PRO A 2 8.88 -13.35 -13.50
C PRO A 2 9.10 -11.97 -12.87
N SER A 3 8.04 -11.15 -12.80
CA SER A 3 8.19 -9.75 -12.47
C SER A 3 7.01 -9.21 -11.66
N ILE A 4 7.33 -8.39 -10.65
CA ILE A 4 6.34 -7.74 -9.78
C ILE A 4 6.58 -6.24 -9.74
N LEU A 5 5.51 -5.47 -9.98
CA LEU A 5 5.45 -4.06 -9.68
C LEU A 5 4.76 -3.86 -8.32
N PHE A 6 5.53 -3.48 -7.31
CA PHE A 6 4.99 -3.08 -6.01
C PHE A 6 4.53 -1.62 -6.06
N VAL A 7 3.25 -1.42 -5.85
CA VAL A 7 2.60 -0.10 -5.85
C VAL A 7 2.28 0.28 -4.42
N ALA A 8 2.94 1.30 -3.90
CA ALA A 8 2.84 1.72 -2.52
C ALA A 8 2.77 3.25 -2.38
N THR A 9 2.43 3.73 -1.20
CA THR A 9 2.36 5.16 -0.91
C THR A 9 3.74 5.73 -0.60
N HIS A 10 4.53 5.03 0.22
CA HIS A 10 5.80 5.53 0.75
C HIS A 10 7.01 4.89 0.08
N ARG A 11 8.14 5.60 0.08
CA ARG A 11 9.45 5.06 -0.29
C ARG A 11 9.87 3.93 0.66
N ALA A 12 10.78 3.09 0.23
CA ALA A 12 11.31 1.99 1.02
C ALA A 12 11.79 2.44 2.41
N GLY A 13 11.54 1.60 3.42
CA GLY A 13 11.93 1.82 4.81
C GLY A 13 11.11 2.87 5.58
N ARG A 14 10.22 3.65 4.91
CA ARG A 14 9.51 4.77 5.54
C ARG A 14 8.28 4.34 6.35
N ASN A 15 7.60 3.30 5.93
CA ASN A 15 6.33 2.86 6.54
C ASN A 15 6.50 1.44 7.11
N PRO A 16 6.25 1.22 8.42
CA PRO A 16 6.40 -0.10 9.05
C PRO A 16 5.52 -1.19 8.39
N SER A 17 4.26 -0.90 8.11
CA SER A 17 3.37 -1.83 7.44
C SER A 17 3.96 -2.26 6.09
N GLN A 18 4.37 -1.32 5.26
CA GLN A 18 4.99 -1.55 3.97
C GLN A 18 6.26 -2.41 4.08
N ARG A 19 7.14 -2.09 5.04
CA ARG A 19 8.38 -2.82 5.31
C ARG A 19 8.12 -4.27 5.68
N PHE A 20 7.20 -4.53 6.61
CA PHE A 20 6.91 -5.87 7.11
C PHE A 20 5.95 -6.68 6.23
N ARG A 21 5.22 -6.03 5.31
CA ARG A 21 4.27 -6.72 4.44
C ARG A 21 4.90 -7.19 3.13
N PHE A 22 5.83 -6.43 2.55
CA PHE A 22 6.44 -6.86 1.28
C PHE A 22 7.91 -6.44 1.10
N GLU A 23 8.38 -5.31 1.65
CA GLU A 23 9.75 -4.84 1.39
C GLU A 23 10.80 -5.85 1.84
N GLN A 24 10.64 -6.44 3.03
CA GLN A 24 11.55 -7.45 3.58
C GLN A 24 11.69 -8.70 2.69
N TYR A 25 10.75 -8.95 1.80
CA TYR A 25 10.79 -10.10 0.89
C TYR A 25 11.38 -9.78 -0.48
N MET A 26 11.61 -8.50 -0.80
CA MET A 26 12.03 -8.11 -2.16
C MET A 26 13.41 -8.68 -2.51
N ASP A 27 14.37 -8.61 -1.61
CA ASP A 27 15.72 -9.14 -1.84
C ASP A 27 15.70 -10.67 -2.00
N TRP A 28 14.92 -11.37 -1.18
CA TRP A 28 14.72 -12.80 -1.31
C TRP A 28 14.08 -13.17 -2.66
N LEU A 29 13.04 -12.48 -3.07
CA LEU A 29 12.40 -12.67 -4.38
C LEU A 29 13.39 -12.43 -5.53
N GLN A 30 14.20 -11.38 -5.44
CA GLN A 30 15.24 -11.12 -6.45
C GLN A 30 16.28 -12.26 -6.48
N GLY A 31 16.68 -12.78 -5.33
CA GLY A 31 17.53 -13.98 -5.24
C GLY A 31 16.91 -15.22 -5.87
N GLN A 32 15.56 -15.32 -5.91
CA GLN A 32 14.82 -16.37 -6.60
C GLN A 32 14.59 -16.08 -8.10
N GLY A 33 15.22 -15.04 -8.62
CA GLY A 33 15.13 -14.69 -10.04
C GLY A 33 13.90 -13.86 -10.43
N TRP A 34 13.23 -13.19 -9.49
CA TRP A 34 12.16 -12.26 -9.78
C TRP A 34 12.70 -10.85 -10.04
N ARG A 35 12.11 -10.15 -10.99
CA ARG A 35 12.30 -8.71 -11.13
C ARG A 35 11.31 -7.99 -10.24
N CYS A 36 11.78 -7.35 -9.18
CA CYS A 36 10.97 -6.56 -8.25
C CYS A 36 11.21 -5.07 -8.46
N GLU A 37 10.15 -4.29 -8.61
CA GLU A 37 10.23 -2.84 -8.76
C GLU A 37 9.23 -2.16 -7.82
N LEU A 38 9.68 -1.15 -7.05
CA LEU A 38 8.84 -0.35 -6.17
C LEU A 38 8.44 0.97 -6.83
N SER A 39 7.15 1.20 -7.01
CA SER A 39 6.59 2.49 -7.40
C SER A 39 5.88 3.14 -6.21
N HIS A 40 6.53 4.13 -5.59
CA HIS A 40 5.99 4.89 -4.47
C HIS A 40 5.56 6.30 -4.90
N LEU A 41 4.78 7.00 -4.06
CA LEU A 41 4.25 8.35 -4.34
C LEU A 41 4.98 9.45 -3.57
N VAL A 42 5.24 9.20 -2.28
CA VAL A 42 5.77 10.20 -1.34
C VAL A 42 7.29 10.17 -1.36
N GLU A 43 7.88 11.27 -1.83
CA GLU A 43 9.33 11.48 -1.82
C GLU A 43 9.79 12.08 -0.47
N ALA A 44 11.10 12.08 -0.20
CA ALA A 44 11.63 12.65 1.05
C ALA A 44 11.32 14.15 1.19
N SER A 45 11.34 14.89 0.10
CA SER A 45 11.00 16.32 0.07
C SER A 45 9.54 16.62 0.43
N ASP A 46 8.64 15.65 0.23
CA ASP A 46 7.22 15.84 0.52
C ASP A 46 6.92 15.82 2.03
N ASP A 47 7.76 15.15 2.84
CA ASP A 47 7.63 15.11 4.30
C ASP A 47 7.61 16.53 4.92
N ALA A 48 8.22 17.51 4.25
CA ALA A 48 8.27 18.88 4.74
C ALA A 48 6.90 19.57 4.81
N PHE A 49 5.96 19.21 3.93
CA PHE A 49 4.66 19.89 3.82
C PHE A 49 3.44 18.98 3.88
N LEU A 50 3.57 17.70 3.51
CA LEU A 50 2.43 16.80 3.27
C LEU A 50 1.55 16.64 4.52
N TYR A 51 2.18 16.51 5.69
CA TYR A 51 1.52 16.28 6.97
C TYR A 51 1.30 17.56 7.80
N LYS A 52 1.69 18.73 7.26
CA LYS A 52 1.52 20.01 7.93
C LYS A 52 0.25 20.72 7.43
N PRO A 53 -0.38 21.58 8.25
CA PRO A 53 -1.47 22.43 7.79
C PRO A 53 -0.95 23.45 6.75
N GLY A 54 -1.85 23.95 5.90
CA GLY A 54 -1.49 24.88 4.82
C GLY A 54 -0.86 24.18 3.62
N HIS A 55 0.05 24.87 2.92
CA HIS A 55 0.81 24.37 1.75
C HIS A 55 -0.07 23.91 0.57
N PHE A 56 -1.20 24.56 0.31
CA PHE A 56 -2.20 24.11 -0.66
C PHE A 56 -1.63 23.95 -2.08
N ALA A 57 -0.85 24.91 -2.57
CA ALA A 57 -0.25 24.84 -3.90
C ALA A 57 0.70 23.63 -4.05
N GLN A 58 1.50 23.36 -3.01
CA GLN A 58 2.42 22.21 -2.99
C GLN A 58 1.63 20.89 -2.95
N LYS A 59 0.53 20.83 -2.16
CA LYS A 59 -0.35 19.65 -2.09
C LYS A 59 -1.09 19.39 -3.40
N ILE A 60 -1.55 20.42 -4.10
CA ILE A 60 -2.15 20.28 -5.43
C ILE A 60 -1.12 19.75 -6.43
N ARG A 61 0.10 20.33 -6.45
CA ARG A 61 1.19 19.85 -7.31
C ARG A 61 1.57 18.40 -6.99
N PHE A 62 1.61 18.04 -5.70
CA PHE A 62 1.83 16.65 -5.24
C PHE A 62 0.77 15.71 -5.80
N VAL A 63 -0.52 16.04 -5.69
CA VAL A 63 -1.61 15.20 -6.23
C VAL A 63 -1.47 15.04 -7.75
N GLY A 64 -1.17 16.11 -8.49
CA GLY A 64 -0.93 16.05 -9.93
C GLY A 64 0.25 15.12 -10.30
N ARG A 65 1.34 15.19 -9.53
CA ARG A 65 2.50 14.29 -9.68
C ARG A 65 2.11 12.82 -9.39
N CYS A 66 1.34 12.57 -8.34
CA CYS A 66 0.87 11.23 -8.00
C CYS A 66 0.02 10.63 -9.13
N ILE A 67 -0.91 11.40 -9.68
CA ILE A 67 -1.76 10.98 -10.80
C ILE A 67 -0.90 10.68 -12.04
N SER A 68 0.05 11.56 -12.36
CA SER A 68 0.97 11.37 -13.49
C SER A 68 1.83 10.11 -13.32
N LYS A 69 2.34 9.86 -12.11
CA LYS A 69 3.12 8.64 -11.80
C LYS A 69 2.27 7.39 -11.98
N ARG A 70 1.05 7.35 -11.45
CA ARG A 70 0.15 6.20 -11.61
C ARG A 70 -0.31 5.99 -13.06
N ARG A 71 -0.44 7.05 -13.86
CA ARG A 71 -0.69 6.89 -15.32
C ARG A 71 0.50 6.24 -16.03
N ARG A 72 1.73 6.58 -15.66
CA ARG A 72 2.93 5.92 -16.19
C ARG A 72 3.02 4.46 -15.75
N ASP A 73 2.75 4.17 -14.46
CA ASP A 73 2.71 2.79 -13.95
C ASP A 73 1.65 1.97 -14.68
N LEU A 74 0.48 2.56 -14.94
CA LEU A 74 -0.59 1.91 -15.68
C LEU A 74 -0.21 1.61 -17.14
N ALA A 75 0.54 2.51 -17.78
CA ALA A 75 1.00 2.31 -19.16
C ALA A 75 1.97 1.12 -19.28
N ARG A 76 2.83 0.92 -18.26
CA ARG A 76 3.83 -0.15 -18.23
C ARG A 76 3.40 -1.39 -17.43
N ALA A 77 2.18 -1.42 -16.89
CA ALA A 77 1.68 -2.55 -16.09
C ALA A 77 1.73 -3.89 -16.85
N LYS A 78 1.59 -3.86 -18.16
CA LYS A 78 1.72 -5.03 -19.05
C LYS A 78 3.13 -5.64 -19.10
N ASP A 79 4.15 -4.90 -18.65
CA ASP A 79 5.54 -5.32 -18.61
C ASP A 79 5.87 -6.12 -17.32
N PHE A 80 4.85 -6.33 -16.48
CA PHE A 80 4.93 -7.07 -15.23
C PHE A 80 3.88 -8.19 -15.20
N ASP A 81 4.27 -9.35 -14.64
CA ASP A 81 3.37 -10.47 -14.44
C ASP A 81 2.36 -10.20 -13.32
N ILE A 82 2.78 -9.45 -12.29
CA ILE A 82 1.97 -9.12 -11.12
C ILE A 82 2.10 -7.63 -10.80
N VAL A 83 0.97 -7.00 -10.48
CA VAL A 83 0.93 -5.68 -9.83
C VAL A 83 0.44 -5.87 -8.40
N PHE A 84 1.34 -5.66 -7.44
CA PHE A 84 1.04 -5.77 -6.02
C PHE A 84 0.71 -4.39 -5.45
N ILE A 85 -0.50 -4.20 -4.94
CA ILE A 85 -0.97 -2.92 -4.39
C ILE A 85 -1.03 -3.03 -2.87
N SER A 86 -0.16 -2.29 -2.19
CA SER A 86 -0.18 -2.18 -0.73
C SER A 86 -1.13 -1.06 -0.28
N ARG A 87 -2.25 -1.46 0.33
CA ARG A 87 -3.32 -0.61 0.91
C ARG A 87 -4.09 0.23 -0.12
N GLU A 88 -3.44 1.07 -0.86
CA GLU A 88 -4.06 1.89 -1.92
C GLU A 88 -3.03 2.44 -2.90
N ALA A 89 -3.39 2.49 -4.17
CA ALA A 89 -2.52 3.05 -5.20
C ALA A 89 -2.49 4.59 -5.18
N LEU A 90 -3.59 5.24 -4.76
CA LEU A 90 -3.72 6.69 -4.63
C LEU A 90 -4.47 7.05 -3.36
N MET A 91 -4.00 8.05 -2.65
CA MET A 91 -4.64 8.62 -1.44
C MET A 91 -5.88 9.48 -1.76
N THR A 92 -6.67 9.09 -2.76
CA THR A 92 -7.89 9.76 -3.21
C THR A 92 -9.04 8.78 -3.28
N ARG A 93 -10.27 9.29 -3.45
CA ARG A 93 -11.47 8.44 -3.65
C ARG A 93 -11.47 7.66 -4.97
N SER A 94 -10.60 8.03 -5.90
CA SER A 94 -10.57 7.46 -7.24
C SER A 94 -10.02 6.04 -7.26
N THR A 95 -10.67 5.17 -8.02
CA THR A 95 -10.23 3.80 -8.35
C THR A 95 -9.81 3.69 -9.81
N PHE A 96 -9.44 4.82 -10.46
CA PHE A 96 -9.13 4.81 -11.89
C PHE A 96 -7.93 3.90 -12.22
N PHE A 97 -6.96 3.86 -11.31
CA PHE A 97 -5.75 3.07 -11.49
C PHE A 97 -6.08 1.57 -11.50
N GLU A 98 -6.77 1.12 -10.47
CA GLU A 98 -7.12 -0.29 -10.27
C GLU A 98 -8.06 -0.78 -11.39
N ARG A 99 -9.05 0.02 -11.75
CA ARG A 99 -9.92 -0.26 -12.92
C ARG A 99 -9.13 -0.27 -14.23
N GLY A 100 -8.14 0.61 -14.35
CA GLY A 100 -7.25 0.66 -15.49
C GLY A 100 -6.37 -0.59 -15.61
N LEU A 101 -5.91 -1.16 -14.49
CA LEU A 101 -5.18 -2.43 -14.45
C LEU A 101 -6.07 -3.59 -14.91
N GLN A 102 -7.28 -3.70 -14.37
CA GLN A 102 -8.24 -4.73 -14.75
C GLN A 102 -8.55 -4.69 -16.26
N LYS A 103 -8.81 -3.49 -16.81
CA LYS A 103 -9.06 -3.32 -18.26
C LYS A 103 -7.89 -3.75 -19.14
N ARG A 104 -6.67 -3.77 -18.62
CA ARG A 104 -5.45 -4.20 -19.31
C ARG A 104 -5.10 -5.65 -19.07
N GLY A 105 -5.91 -6.38 -18.29
CA GLY A 105 -5.67 -7.79 -17.96
C GLY A 105 -4.45 -8.01 -17.04
N ALA A 106 -3.99 -6.97 -16.33
CA ALA A 106 -2.92 -7.11 -15.36
C ALA A 106 -3.38 -7.97 -14.18
N LYS A 107 -2.52 -8.88 -13.69
CA LYS A 107 -2.79 -9.66 -12.48
C LYS A 107 -2.54 -8.81 -11.25
N VAL A 108 -3.60 -8.54 -10.49
CA VAL A 108 -3.59 -7.63 -9.34
C VAL A 108 -3.66 -8.42 -8.04
N VAL A 109 -2.68 -8.21 -7.18
CA VAL A 109 -2.72 -8.62 -5.77
C VAL A 109 -2.97 -7.36 -4.93
N PHE A 110 -4.01 -7.38 -4.12
CA PHE A 110 -4.32 -6.30 -3.18
C PHE A 110 -4.04 -6.73 -1.74
N ASP A 111 -3.16 -6.01 -1.08
CA ASP A 111 -2.68 -6.29 0.27
C ASP A 111 -3.11 -5.22 1.26
N PHE A 112 -3.61 -5.64 2.43
CA PHE A 112 -3.94 -4.73 3.53
C PHE A 112 -3.86 -5.42 4.89
N ASP A 113 -3.36 -4.69 5.87
CA ASP A 113 -3.10 -5.13 7.25
C ASP A 113 -3.92 -4.36 8.30
N ASP A 114 -4.63 -3.30 7.87
CA ASP A 114 -5.46 -2.46 8.72
C ASP A 114 -6.91 -2.40 8.23
N SER A 115 -7.83 -2.07 9.14
CA SER A 115 -9.24 -1.81 8.84
C SER A 115 -9.43 -0.44 8.15
N VAL A 116 -8.82 -0.28 6.97
CA VAL A 116 -8.77 0.98 6.21
C VAL A 116 -10.14 1.53 5.79
N TRP A 117 -11.20 0.73 5.88
CA TRP A 117 -12.59 1.16 5.67
C TRP A 117 -13.21 1.82 6.90
N LEU A 118 -12.64 1.62 8.09
CA LEU A 118 -13.07 2.33 9.29
C LEU A 118 -12.44 3.72 9.28
N SER A 119 -13.27 4.75 9.21
CA SER A 119 -12.81 6.13 9.12
C SER A 119 -12.27 6.65 10.45
N ASN A 120 -11.02 6.35 10.78
CA ASN A 120 -10.27 7.08 11.80
C ASN A 120 -9.67 8.33 11.17
N VAL A 121 -10.41 9.44 11.24
CA VAL A 121 -9.89 10.74 10.82
C VAL A 121 -9.58 11.52 12.08
N SER A 122 -8.29 11.77 12.35
CA SER A 122 -7.86 12.68 13.41
C SER A 122 -8.49 14.06 13.19
N ASP A 123 -8.79 14.78 14.29
CA ASP A 123 -9.43 16.10 14.24
C ASP A 123 -8.66 17.10 13.36
N ALA A 124 -7.34 17.00 13.28
CA ALA A 124 -6.49 17.81 12.41
C ALA A 124 -6.81 17.63 10.90
N ASN A 125 -7.38 16.48 10.50
CA ASN A 125 -7.70 16.16 9.11
C ASN A 125 -9.21 16.15 8.83
N ARG A 126 -10.05 16.65 9.74
CA ARG A 126 -11.51 16.65 9.64
C ARG A 126 -12.03 17.34 8.38
N ARG A 127 -11.35 18.39 7.91
CA ARG A 127 -11.67 19.10 6.65
C ARG A 127 -11.42 18.27 5.38
N TRP A 128 -10.63 17.20 5.46
CA TRP A 128 -10.32 16.31 4.34
C TRP A 128 -11.10 14.99 4.36
N LYS A 129 -12.10 14.88 5.27
CA LYS A 129 -12.99 13.72 5.39
C LYS A 129 -13.67 13.37 4.05
N TRP A 130 -14.00 14.37 3.26
CA TRP A 130 -14.63 14.21 1.96
C TRP A 130 -13.69 13.59 0.88
N VAL A 131 -12.37 13.61 1.09
CA VAL A 131 -11.38 13.00 0.18
C VAL A 131 -11.27 11.50 0.41
N LYS A 132 -11.63 11.00 1.60
CA LYS A 132 -11.63 9.56 1.92
C LYS A 132 -13.01 8.96 1.63
N ASP A 133 -13.03 7.81 0.95
CA ASP A 133 -14.23 7.02 0.69
C ASP A 133 -14.10 5.68 1.41
N PRO A 134 -14.87 5.44 2.50
CA PRO A 134 -14.87 4.14 3.19
C PRO A 134 -15.21 2.98 2.25
N GLY A 135 -16.04 3.23 1.23
CA GLY A 135 -16.41 2.26 0.21
C GLY A 135 -15.32 1.99 -0.84
N LYS A 136 -14.19 2.73 -0.82
CA LYS A 136 -13.09 2.48 -1.76
C LYS A 136 -12.48 1.10 -1.56
N THR A 137 -12.24 0.70 -0.31
CA THR A 137 -11.61 -0.59 0.03
C THR A 137 -12.40 -1.77 -0.54
N SER A 138 -13.72 -1.79 -0.39
CA SER A 138 -14.55 -2.85 -0.98
C SER A 138 -14.46 -2.92 -2.50
N LYS A 139 -14.37 -1.75 -3.15
CA LYS A 139 -14.17 -1.67 -4.61
C LYS A 139 -12.79 -2.19 -5.03
N LEU A 140 -11.73 -1.90 -4.26
CA LEU A 140 -10.38 -2.41 -4.51
C LEU A 140 -10.33 -3.94 -4.37
N ILE A 141 -10.95 -4.47 -3.31
CA ILE A 141 -11.08 -5.90 -3.08
C ILE A 141 -11.80 -6.58 -4.24
N ALA A 142 -12.91 -6.02 -4.71
CA ALA A 142 -13.67 -6.59 -5.83
C ALA A 142 -12.93 -6.54 -7.18
N LEU A 143 -11.98 -5.61 -7.37
CA LEU A 143 -11.22 -5.41 -8.60
C LEU A 143 -9.95 -6.27 -8.69
N ALA A 144 -9.47 -6.82 -7.58
CA ALA A 144 -8.21 -7.57 -7.54
C ALA A 144 -8.41 -9.07 -7.82
N ASP A 145 -7.39 -9.71 -8.40
CA ASP A 145 -7.38 -11.16 -8.65
C ASP A 145 -7.09 -11.97 -7.39
N ARG A 146 -6.34 -11.40 -6.44
CA ARG A 146 -5.99 -12.01 -5.15
C ARG A 146 -5.98 -10.97 -4.07
N ILE A 147 -6.42 -11.36 -2.88
CA ILE A 147 -6.44 -10.51 -1.69
C ILE A 147 -5.54 -11.13 -0.64
N PHE A 148 -4.60 -10.34 -0.12
CA PHE A 148 -3.81 -10.67 1.05
C PHE A 148 -4.30 -9.85 2.23
N ALA A 149 -4.91 -10.53 3.21
CA ALA A 149 -5.44 -9.92 4.42
C ALA A 149 -4.51 -10.24 5.60
N GLY A 150 -4.16 -9.25 6.40
CA GLY A 150 -3.21 -9.40 7.51
C GLY A 150 -3.68 -10.32 8.64
N ASN A 151 -4.99 -10.56 8.76
CA ASN A 151 -5.56 -11.44 9.79
C ASN A 151 -6.96 -11.94 9.39
N ALA A 152 -7.53 -12.83 10.22
CA ALA A 152 -8.84 -13.44 9.97
C ALA A 152 -9.97 -12.40 9.93
N TYR A 153 -9.97 -11.38 10.79
CA TYR A 153 -10.97 -10.32 10.79
C TYR A 153 -11.01 -9.56 9.47
N LEU A 154 -9.85 -9.21 8.93
CA LEU A 154 -9.72 -8.55 7.64
C LEU A 154 -10.14 -9.46 6.48
N ALA A 155 -9.81 -10.75 6.58
CA ALA A 155 -10.20 -11.75 5.59
C ALA A 155 -11.73 -11.94 5.54
N GLU A 156 -12.40 -11.98 6.69
CA GLU A 156 -13.87 -12.06 6.77
C GLU A 156 -14.55 -10.87 6.09
N TYR A 157 -14.01 -9.66 6.29
CA TYR A 157 -14.50 -8.49 5.57
C TYR A 157 -14.28 -8.63 4.05
N ALA A 158 -13.09 -9.06 3.62
CA ALA A 158 -12.74 -9.18 2.21
C ALA A 158 -13.55 -10.24 1.47
N LYS A 159 -13.85 -11.38 2.10
CA LYS A 159 -14.67 -12.47 1.53
C LYS A 159 -16.07 -12.02 1.10
N ARG A 160 -16.57 -10.92 1.63
CA ARG A 160 -17.85 -10.34 1.21
C ARG A 160 -17.81 -9.78 -0.21
N PHE A 161 -16.63 -9.54 -0.77
CA PHE A 161 -16.44 -8.86 -2.05
C PHE A 161 -15.56 -9.65 -3.04
N ASN A 162 -14.80 -10.65 -2.54
CA ASN A 162 -13.90 -11.44 -3.36
C ASN A 162 -13.73 -12.84 -2.76
N SER A 163 -13.75 -13.88 -3.58
CA SER A 163 -13.58 -15.27 -3.13
C SER A 163 -12.09 -15.68 -2.98
N ALA A 164 -11.18 -14.97 -3.64
CA ALA A 164 -9.75 -15.30 -3.67
C ALA A 164 -8.98 -14.57 -2.55
N VAL A 165 -9.38 -14.82 -1.30
CA VAL A 165 -8.83 -14.18 -0.10
C VAL A 165 -7.90 -15.14 0.64
N HIS A 166 -6.69 -14.66 0.92
CA HIS A 166 -5.65 -15.38 1.66
C HIS A 166 -5.29 -14.60 2.93
N ILE A 167 -5.15 -15.30 4.05
CA ILE A 167 -4.63 -14.71 5.27
C ILE A 167 -3.10 -14.77 5.19
N VAL A 168 -2.47 -13.61 5.14
CA VAL A 168 -1.02 -13.43 5.14
C VAL A 168 -0.66 -12.55 6.34
N PRO A 169 -0.30 -13.14 7.50
CA PRO A 169 0.05 -12.37 8.68
C PRO A 169 1.23 -11.42 8.44
N THR A 170 1.25 -10.32 9.17
CA THR A 170 2.45 -9.49 9.24
C THR A 170 3.50 -10.21 10.07
N THR A 171 4.68 -10.38 9.53
CA THR A 171 5.82 -11.04 10.17
C THR A 171 7.01 -10.10 10.22
N ILE A 172 7.96 -10.41 11.07
CA ILE A 172 9.26 -9.73 11.14
C ILE A 172 10.37 -10.72 10.81
N ASP A 173 11.44 -10.22 10.21
CA ASP A 173 12.66 -10.98 10.05
C ASP A 173 13.40 -11.03 11.40
N THR A 174 13.47 -12.21 12.01
CA THR A 174 14.10 -12.39 13.32
C THR A 174 15.62 -12.39 13.28
N ASP A 175 16.22 -12.49 12.11
CA ASP A 175 17.66 -12.38 11.92
C ASP A 175 18.06 -10.88 11.90
N GLU A 176 17.22 -10.03 11.32
CA GLU A 176 17.40 -8.57 11.32
C GLU A 176 16.96 -7.94 12.64
N TYR A 177 15.83 -8.38 13.20
CA TYR A 177 15.21 -7.81 14.41
C TYR A 177 15.45 -8.71 15.63
N THR A 178 16.67 -8.69 16.17
CA THR A 178 16.99 -9.44 17.38
C THR A 178 16.46 -8.73 18.65
N PRO A 179 15.98 -9.48 19.66
CA PRO A 179 15.59 -8.89 20.94
C PRO A 179 16.78 -8.16 21.59
N ARG A 180 16.59 -6.91 21.92
CA ARG A 180 17.55 -6.25 22.84
C ARG A 180 17.36 -6.88 24.22
N GLY A 181 18.48 -7.24 24.89
CA GLY A 181 18.44 -7.74 26.26
C GLY A 181 17.58 -6.81 27.16
N ALA A 182 16.92 -7.38 28.16
CA ALA A 182 16.05 -6.65 29.06
C ALA A 182 16.75 -5.38 29.60
N ARG A 183 16.14 -4.22 29.40
CA ARG A 183 16.53 -3.02 30.15
C ARG A 183 16.01 -3.20 31.57
N PRO A 184 16.88 -3.18 32.61
CA PRO A 184 16.45 -3.48 33.98
C PRO A 184 15.38 -2.54 34.51
N ASP A 185 15.27 -1.30 34.07
CA ASP A 185 14.46 -0.25 34.72
C ASP A 185 13.89 0.80 33.77
N GLY A 186 13.30 0.40 32.63
CA GLY A 186 12.64 1.32 31.71
C GLY A 186 11.14 1.07 31.56
N PRO A 187 10.31 2.12 31.36
CA PRO A 187 8.89 1.90 31.04
C PRO A 187 8.77 1.08 29.75
N VAL A 188 7.92 0.05 29.79
CA VAL A 188 7.51 -0.69 28.61
C VAL A 188 6.58 0.24 27.82
N CYS A 189 7.00 0.69 26.64
CA CYS A 189 6.15 1.42 25.70
C CYS A 189 5.41 0.43 24.80
#